data_d529a0c5d78a29c31d8526fbe01eff0f
#
_entry.id   d529a0c5d78a29c31d8526fbe01eff0f
#
_cell.length_a   1.000
_cell.length_b   1.000
_cell.length_c   1.000
_cell.angle_alpha   90.00
_cell.angle_beta   90.00
_cell.angle_gamma   90.00
#
_symmetry.space_group_name_H-M   'P 1'
#
loop_
_entity.id
_entity.type
_entity.pdbx_description
1 polymer ?
#
loop_
_entity_poly.entity_id
_entity_poly.type
_entity_poly.pdbx_seq_one_letter_code
_entity_poly.pdbx_strand_id
1 'polypeptide(L)'
;PHYDCTGAIALVHNGIIENCDELKAQLKKEGHKFLSETDTEVLPHLIEKYYKGNLEAAVRRALKNAHGSYAIAVIHTNEPDKLVGAKCGSPLIVGVGKGENFLASDCPAILDKTRKVIFVEDREIIALTKDSIEISDLNGKRINRKPTAIEWDISQAEKGGFAHFMLKEIYEQPRVIHKILSARTNVRKGQVKVDGINLTPKQLLKFDNIIISACGTAYHAGLIGEYLIEKFARIPVEVDVSSEFRYRSPILDKRTLFIAVSQSGETADTLAALREAKKNGAKVVSICNVV
;
A
#
# COMPACT_ATOMS: atom_id res chain seq x y z
N PRO A 1 -15.36 -12.77 1.63
CA PRO A 1 -15.92 -12.08 0.46
C PRO A 1 -17.30 -11.52 0.76
N HIS A 2 -17.70 -10.48 0.02
CA HIS A 2 -19.03 -9.91 0.01
C HIS A 2 -19.71 -10.22 -1.32
N TYR A 3 -21.03 -10.32 -1.30
CA TYR A 3 -21.84 -10.75 -2.44
C TYR A 3 -22.83 -9.68 -2.84
N ASP A 4 -23.28 -9.74 -4.10
CA ASP A 4 -24.45 -8.99 -4.61
C ASP A 4 -25.76 -9.63 -4.14
N CYS A 5 -26.92 -9.04 -4.53
CA CYS A 5 -28.23 -9.54 -4.15
C CYS A 5 -28.52 -10.97 -4.62
N THR A 6 -27.91 -11.38 -5.73
CA THR A 6 -28.14 -12.66 -6.39
C THR A 6 -27.12 -13.73 -6.00
N GLY A 7 -26.02 -13.35 -5.35
CA GLY A 7 -24.88 -14.22 -5.09
C GLY A 7 -24.07 -14.56 -6.33
N ALA A 8 -24.28 -13.86 -7.45
CA ALA A 8 -23.56 -14.09 -8.70
C ALA A 8 -22.18 -13.43 -8.71
N ILE A 9 -22.02 -12.34 -7.97
CA ILE A 9 -20.74 -11.62 -7.79
C ILE A 9 -20.20 -11.91 -6.41
N ALA A 10 -18.91 -12.30 -6.35
CA ALA A 10 -18.15 -12.34 -5.11
C ALA A 10 -16.98 -11.37 -5.19
N LEU A 11 -16.79 -10.59 -4.12
CA LEU A 11 -15.77 -9.55 -4.04
C LEU A 11 -15.01 -9.61 -2.71
N VAL A 12 -13.69 -9.40 -2.77
CA VAL A 12 -12.84 -9.11 -1.61
C VAL A 12 -12.24 -7.72 -1.77
N HIS A 13 -12.01 -7.03 -0.64
CA HIS A 13 -11.58 -5.64 -0.61
C HIS A 13 -10.62 -5.39 0.53
N ASN A 14 -9.56 -4.63 0.24
CA ASN A 14 -8.69 -3.99 1.20
C ASN A 14 -8.78 -2.47 1.00
N GLY A 15 -9.17 -1.74 2.03
CA GLY A 15 -9.30 -0.29 1.96
C GLY A 15 -10.54 0.22 2.68
N ILE A 16 -10.98 1.43 2.30
CA ILE A 16 -12.15 2.10 2.86
C ILE A 16 -12.88 2.82 1.72
N ILE A 17 -14.19 2.59 1.61
CA ILE A 17 -15.07 3.33 0.68
C ILE A 17 -15.70 4.49 1.45
N GLU A 18 -15.15 5.68 1.28
CA GLU A 18 -15.49 6.88 2.05
C GLU A 18 -16.95 7.34 1.84
N ASN A 19 -17.50 7.14 0.64
CA ASN A 19 -18.90 7.49 0.32
C ASN A 19 -19.86 6.29 0.40
N CYS A 20 -19.54 5.29 1.23
CA CYS A 20 -20.34 4.06 1.35
C CYS A 20 -21.80 4.34 1.79
N ASP A 21 -22.03 5.26 2.70
CA ASP A 21 -23.37 5.57 3.21
C ASP A 21 -24.26 6.17 2.12
N GLU A 22 -23.72 7.07 1.30
CA GLU A 22 -24.43 7.66 0.16
C GLU A 22 -24.80 6.59 -0.87
N LEU A 23 -23.82 5.76 -1.25
CA LEU A 23 -24.02 4.65 -2.19
C LEU A 23 -25.03 3.63 -1.65
N LYS A 24 -24.92 3.26 -0.36
CA LYS A 24 -25.84 2.33 0.31
C LYS A 24 -27.28 2.86 0.31
N ALA A 25 -27.46 4.15 0.61
CA ALA A 25 -28.77 4.79 0.59
C ALA A 25 -29.40 4.80 -0.82
N GLN A 26 -28.60 5.07 -1.84
CA GLN A 26 -29.04 5.03 -3.23
C GLN A 26 -29.43 3.61 -3.66
N LEU A 27 -28.54 2.63 -3.43
CA LEU A 27 -28.77 1.24 -3.82
C LEU A 27 -29.98 0.62 -3.11
N LYS A 28 -30.21 0.95 -1.82
CA LYS A 28 -31.43 0.54 -1.10
C LYS A 28 -32.70 1.07 -1.75
N LYS A 29 -32.72 2.32 -2.24
CA LYS A 29 -33.87 2.88 -2.99
C LYS A 29 -34.08 2.16 -4.33
N GLU A 30 -33.04 1.63 -4.92
CA GLU A 30 -33.08 0.84 -6.15
C GLU A 30 -33.46 -0.65 -5.91
N GLY A 31 -33.65 -1.05 -4.64
CA GLY A 31 -34.14 -2.39 -4.25
C GLY A 31 -33.04 -3.36 -3.82
N HIS A 32 -31.77 -2.93 -3.74
CA HIS A 32 -30.68 -3.76 -3.25
C HIS A 32 -30.81 -4.03 -1.74
N LYS A 33 -30.54 -5.26 -1.32
CA LYS A 33 -30.62 -5.71 0.07
C LYS A 33 -29.22 -5.93 0.64
N PHE A 34 -28.90 -5.23 1.71
CA PHE A 34 -27.61 -5.31 2.40
C PHE A 34 -27.71 -6.23 3.62
N LEU A 35 -26.72 -7.09 3.80
CA LEU A 35 -26.65 -8.07 4.88
C LEU A 35 -25.64 -7.69 5.98
N SER A 36 -24.77 -6.73 5.71
CA SER A 36 -23.74 -6.27 6.65
C SER A 36 -23.70 -4.75 6.78
N GLU A 37 -22.93 -4.30 7.78
CA GLU A 37 -22.65 -2.88 7.99
C GLU A 37 -21.31 -2.44 7.41
N THR A 38 -20.58 -3.33 6.69
CA THR A 38 -19.31 -2.99 6.09
C THR A 38 -19.46 -2.06 4.89
N ASP A 39 -18.53 -1.16 4.72
CA ASP A 39 -18.41 -0.30 3.53
C ASP A 39 -18.18 -1.11 2.25
N THR A 40 -17.51 -2.24 2.36
CA THR A 40 -17.18 -3.14 1.24
C THR A 40 -18.42 -3.62 0.49
N GLU A 41 -19.54 -3.89 1.19
CA GLU A 41 -20.73 -4.50 0.59
C GLU A 41 -21.39 -3.61 -0.47
N VAL A 42 -21.14 -2.29 -0.47
CA VAL A 42 -21.68 -1.42 -1.52
C VAL A 42 -21.09 -1.74 -2.90
N LEU A 43 -19.87 -2.29 -2.95
CA LEU A 43 -19.18 -2.55 -4.21
C LEU A 43 -19.80 -3.68 -5.04
N PRO A 44 -20.07 -4.90 -4.50
CA PRO A 44 -20.74 -5.94 -5.29
C PRO A 44 -22.12 -5.51 -5.76
N HIS A 45 -22.91 -4.80 -4.94
CA HIS A 45 -24.22 -4.27 -5.36
C HIS A 45 -24.10 -3.20 -6.46
N LEU A 46 -23.07 -2.34 -6.38
CA LEU A 46 -22.82 -1.33 -7.41
C LEU A 46 -22.35 -1.98 -8.72
N ILE A 47 -21.57 -3.05 -8.65
CA ILE A 47 -21.15 -3.83 -9.83
C ILE A 47 -22.37 -4.57 -10.42
N GLU A 48 -23.22 -5.18 -9.62
CA GLU A 48 -24.47 -5.81 -10.04
C GLU A 48 -25.35 -4.85 -10.86
N LYS A 49 -25.57 -3.65 -10.36
CA LYS A 49 -26.31 -2.57 -11.04
C LYS A 49 -25.79 -2.30 -12.46
N TYR A 50 -24.48 -2.35 -12.65
CA TYR A 50 -23.85 -2.04 -13.93
C TYR A 50 -23.52 -3.27 -14.78
N TYR A 51 -23.70 -4.48 -14.28
CA TYR A 51 -23.39 -5.69 -15.01
C TYR A 51 -24.36 -5.93 -16.17
N LYS A 52 -23.82 -6.09 -17.37
CA LYS A 52 -24.54 -6.39 -18.62
C LYS A 52 -23.78 -7.42 -19.45
N GLY A 53 -23.31 -8.49 -18.79
CA GLY A 53 -22.55 -9.55 -19.47
C GLY A 53 -21.05 -9.25 -19.66
N ASN A 54 -20.49 -8.21 -18.99
CA ASN A 54 -19.07 -7.92 -19.00
C ASN A 54 -18.63 -7.38 -17.63
N LEU A 55 -17.94 -8.22 -16.85
CA LEU A 55 -17.56 -7.91 -15.48
C LEU A 55 -16.56 -6.73 -15.41
N GLU A 56 -15.57 -6.69 -16.30
CA GLU A 56 -14.61 -5.59 -16.34
C GLU A 56 -15.27 -4.23 -16.58
N ALA A 57 -16.22 -4.18 -17.51
CA ALA A 57 -16.96 -2.97 -17.80
C ALA A 57 -17.86 -2.54 -16.61
N ALA A 58 -18.47 -3.50 -15.91
CA ALA A 58 -19.27 -3.25 -14.73
C ALA A 58 -18.42 -2.71 -13.57
N VAL A 59 -17.27 -3.34 -13.27
CA VAL A 59 -16.30 -2.87 -12.28
C VAL A 59 -15.82 -1.46 -12.60
N ARG A 60 -15.47 -1.20 -13.85
CA ARG A 60 -15.05 0.14 -14.30
C ARG A 60 -16.12 1.21 -14.04
N ARG A 61 -17.37 0.90 -14.30
CA ARG A 61 -18.49 1.83 -14.06
C ARG A 61 -18.75 2.03 -12.56
N ALA A 62 -18.68 0.96 -11.78
CA ALA A 62 -18.85 1.02 -10.34
C ALA A 62 -17.78 1.91 -9.69
N LEU A 63 -16.52 1.71 -10.03
CA LEU A 63 -15.38 2.44 -9.44
C LEU A 63 -15.32 3.93 -9.82
N LYS A 64 -16.02 4.35 -10.86
CA LYS A 64 -16.19 5.80 -11.15
C LYS A 64 -17.06 6.51 -10.12
N ASN A 65 -17.89 5.77 -9.37
CA ASN A 65 -18.79 6.30 -8.35
C ASN A 65 -18.29 6.03 -6.92
N ALA A 66 -17.32 5.15 -6.74
CA ALA A 66 -16.74 4.85 -5.44
C ALA A 66 -15.57 5.80 -5.14
N HIS A 67 -15.58 6.39 -3.96
CA HIS A 67 -14.52 7.26 -3.46
C HIS A 67 -13.82 6.60 -2.28
N GLY A 68 -12.52 6.85 -2.13
CA GLY A 68 -11.70 6.30 -1.05
C GLY A 68 -10.52 5.47 -1.56
N SER A 69 -9.98 4.63 -0.68
CA SER A 69 -8.90 3.71 -1.01
C SER A 69 -9.44 2.29 -1.18
N TYR A 70 -8.98 1.60 -2.21
CA TYR A 70 -9.39 0.22 -2.45
C TYR A 70 -8.32 -0.58 -3.20
N ALA A 71 -8.26 -1.86 -2.87
CA ALA A 71 -7.74 -2.94 -3.70
C ALA A 71 -8.78 -4.05 -3.69
N ILE A 72 -9.33 -4.38 -4.85
CA ILE A 72 -10.43 -5.34 -4.99
C ILE A 72 -10.05 -6.49 -5.91
N ALA A 73 -10.64 -7.66 -5.62
CA ALA A 73 -10.67 -8.79 -6.54
C ALA A 73 -12.12 -9.28 -6.64
N VAL A 74 -12.60 -9.45 -7.85
CA VAL A 74 -14.01 -9.70 -8.18
C VAL A 74 -14.12 -10.86 -9.15
N ILE A 75 -15.05 -11.78 -8.88
CA ILE A 75 -15.44 -12.87 -9.77
C ILE A 75 -16.95 -12.83 -10.02
N HIS A 76 -17.38 -13.42 -11.12
CA HIS A 76 -18.79 -13.53 -11.49
C HIS A 76 -19.11 -14.93 -12.01
N THR A 77 -20.24 -15.51 -11.62
CA THR A 77 -20.65 -16.86 -12.01
C THR A 77 -20.80 -17.06 -13.52
N ASN A 78 -21.21 -16.03 -14.27
CA ASN A 78 -21.35 -16.09 -15.73
C ASN A 78 -20.03 -15.87 -16.50
N GLU A 79 -18.95 -15.52 -15.80
CA GLU A 79 -17.59 -15.34 -16.37
C GLU A 79 -16.57 -16.10 -15.49
N PRO A 80 -16.71 -17.43 -15.29
CA PRO A 80 -15.97 -18.19 -14.28
C PRO A 80 -14.46 -18.23 -14.52
N ASP A 81 -14.01 -18.02 -15.75
CA ASP A 81 -12.60 -18.03 -16.12
C ASP A 81 -11.93 -16.65 -15.97
N LYS A 82 -12.66 -15.65 -15.46
CA LYS A 82 -12.19 -14.27 -15.35
C LYS A 82 -12.14 -13.81 -13.89
N LEU A 83 -11.00 -13.25 -13.51
CA LEU A 83 -10.81 -12.50 -12.27
C LEU A 83 -10.55 -11.03 -12.63
N VAL A 84 -11.33 -10.13 -12.05
CA VAL A 84 -11.14 -8.69 -12.26
C VAL A 84 -10.60 -8.06 -10.98
N GLY A 85 -9.48 -7.33 -11.10
CA GLY A 85 -8.89 -6.56 -10.03
C GLY A 85 -8.90 -5.07 -10.33
N ALA A 86 -8.83 -4.26 -9.29
CA ALA A 86 -8.60 -2.81 -9.41
C ALA A 86 -8.03 -2.25 -8.11
N LYS A 87 -7.28 -1.15 -8.22
CA LYS A 87 -6.77 -0.47 -7.01
C LYS A 87 -6.84 1.06 -7.10
N CYS A 88 -6.89 1.65 -5.93
CA CYS A 88 -6.64 3.07 -5.69
C CYS A 88 -6.17 3.24 -4.24
N GLY A 89 -4.94 3.69 -4.02
CA GLY A 89 -4.38 3.90 -2.68
C GLY A 89 -3.93 2.63 -1.95
N SER A 90 -4.68 1.52 -2.04
CA SER A 90 -4.30 0.24 -1.43
C SER A 90 -3.45 -0.62 -2.37
N PRO A 91 -2.51 -1.45 -1.86
CA PRO A 91 -1.59 -2.22 -2.71
C PRO A 91 -2.30 -3.37 -3.45
N LEU A 92 -1.90 -3.57 -4.71
CA LEU A 92 -2.31 -4.69 -5.55
C LEU A 92 -1.24 -4.97 -6.60
N ILE A 93 -0.92 -6.25 -6.78
CA ILE A 93 0.04 -6.74 -7.76
C ILE A 93 -0.54 -7.91 -8.56
N VAL A 94 -0.01 -8.10 -9.75
CA VAL A 94 -0.33 -9.25 -10.61
C VAL A 94 0.89 -10.16 -10.71
N GLY A 95 0.74 -11.43 -10.35
CA GLY A 95 1.74 -12.48 -10.59
C GLY A 95 1.53 -13.12 -11.96
N VAL A 96 2.59 -13.22 -12.76
CA VAL A 96 2.57 -13.83 -14.08
C VAL A 96 3.06 -15.26 -13.98
N GLY A 97 2.18 -16.23 -14.12
CA GLY A 97 2.50 -17.66 -14.08
C GLY A 97 2.56 -18.33 -15.46
N LYS A 98 2.57 -19.65 -15.47
CA LYS A 98 2.47 -20.49 -16.69
C LYS A 98 1.13 -21.22 -16.66
N GLY A 99 0.17 -20.79 -17.51
CA GLY A 99 -1.19 -21.35 -17.51
C GLY A 99 -2.01 -20.94 -16.28
N GLU A 100 -1.55 -19.97 -15.53
CA GLU A 100 -2.22 -19.39 -14.39
C GLU A 100 -1.68 -17.98 -14.14
N ASN A 101 -2.52 -17.10 -13.59
CA ASN A 101 -2.12 -15.75 -13.17
C ASN A 101 -2.69 -15.48 -11.77
N PHE A 102 -2.04 -14.60 -11.04
CA PHE A 102 -2.34 -14.34 -9.63
C PHE A 102 -2.64 -12.87 -9.40
N LEU A 103 -3.50 -12.59 -8.42
CA LEU A 103 -3.75 -11.28 -7.89
C LEU A 103 -3.49 -11.31 -6.38
N ALA A 104 -2.64 -10.42 -5.89
CA ALA A 104 -2.29 -10.35 -4.47
C ALA A 104 -2.04 -8.91 -4.03
N SER A 105 -2.12 -8.66 -2.74
CA SER A 105 -1.76 -7.36 -2.16
C SER A 105 -0.26 -7.20 -1.97
N ASP A 106 0.51 -8.31 -1.91
CA ASP A 106 1.96 -8.28 -1.66
C ASP A 106 2.69 -9.43 -2.33
N CYS A 107 3.96 -9.22 -2.70
CA CYS A 107 4.81 -10.20 -3.37
C CYS A 107 5.00 -11.51 -2.59
N PRO A 108 5.24 -11.52 -1.27
CA PRO A 108 5.39 -12.75 -0.50
C PRO A 108 4.27 -13.76 -0.68
N ALA A 109 3.04 -13.29 -0.93
CA ALA A 109 1.87 -14.16 -1.10
C ALA A 109 1.93 -15.04 -2.35
N ILE A 110 2.76 -14.70 -3.33
CA ILE A 110 2.83 -15.41 -4.62
C ILE A 110 4.24 -15.87 -5.01
N LEU A 111 5.25 -15.62 -4.17
CA LEU A 111 6.66 -15.95 -4.47
C LEU A 111 6.92 -17.44 -4.67
N ASP A 112 6.12 -18.32 -4.07
CA ASP A 112 6.18 -19.77 -4.24
C ASP A 112 5.63 -20.22 -5.62
N LYS A 113 4.85 -19.36 -6.30
CA LYS A 113 4.24 -19.63 -7.60
C LYS A 113 4.97 -18.93 -8.74
N THR A 114 5.31 -17.65 -8.56
CA THR A 114 5.98 -16.87 -9.60
C THR A 114 6.84 -15.77 -9.02
N ARG A 115 7.92 -15.44 -9.73
CA ARG A 115 8.77 -14.28 -9.47
C ARG A 115 8.57 -13.14 -10.48
N LYS A 116 7.67 -13.33 -11.45
CA LYS A 116 7.34 -12.30 -12.44
C LYS A 116 6.11 -11.56 -11.97
N VAL A 117 6.27 -10.28 -11.63
CA VAL A 117 5.22 -9.46 -11.06
C VAL A 117 5.00 -8.21 -11.90
N ILE A 118 3.76 -7.81 -12.06
CA ILE A 118 3.38 -6.50 -12.60
C ILE A 118 2.85 -5.67 -11.44
N PHE A 119 3.48 -4.53 -11.16
CA PHE A 119 2.98 -3.55 -10.22
C PHE A 119 1.86 -2.73 -10.86
N VAL A 120 0.71 -2.69 -10.20
CA VAL A 120 -0.48 -1.99 -10.66
C VAL A 120 -0.49 -0.59 -10.09
N GLU A 121 -0.84 0.40 -10.90
CA GLU A 121 -0.98 1.79 -10.44
C GLU A 121 -2.43 2.13 -10.06
N ASP A 122 -2.59 3.27 -9.39
CA ASP A 122 -3.90 3.73 -8.95
C ASP A 122 -4.84 3.97 -10.14
N ARG A 123 -6.10 3.54 -9.99
CA ARG A 123 -7.16 3.65 -10.99
C ARG A 123 -6.94 2.79 -12.24
N GLU A 124 -6.12 1.77 -12.14
CA GLU A 124 -6.02 0.71 -13.13
C GLU A 124 -6.96 -0.44 -12.80
N ILE A 125 -7.49 -1.05 -13.85
CA ILE A 125 -8.35 -2.23 -13.81
C ILE A 125 -7.62 -3.35 -14.52
N ILE A 126 -7.60 -4.50 -13.90
CA ILE A 126 -6.95 -5.71 -14.38
C ILE A 126 -8.02 -6.76 -14.68
N ALA A 127 -8.01 -7.34 -15.87
CA ALA A 127 -8.77 -8.53 -16.19
C ALA A 127 -7.79 -9.69 -16.42
N LEU A 128 -7.88 -10.70 -15.57
CA LEU A 128 -7.04 -11.87 -15.60
C LEU A 128 -7.84 -13.09 -16.10
N THR A 129 -7.24 -13.85 -16.98
CA THR A 129 -7.59 -15.25 -17.24
C THR A 129 -6.36 -16.11 -16.98
N LYS A 130 -6.47 -17.42 -17.10
CA LYS A 130 -5.31 -18.31 -17.00
C LYS A 130 -4.21 -17.99 -18.03
N ASP A 131 -4.59 -17.45 -19.20
CA ASP A 131 -3.68 -17.24 -20.33
C ASP A 131 -3.43 -15.76 -20.65
N SER A 132 -4.19 -14.83 -20.06
CA SER A 132 -4.10 -13.41 -20.42
C SER A 132 -4.13 -12.48 -19.21
N ILE A 133 -3.46 -11.34 -19.37
CA ILE A 133 -3.46 -10.22 -18.43
C ILE A 133 -3.76 -8.97 -19.26
N GLU A 134 -4.90 -8.36 -19.01
CA GLU A 134 -5.27 -7.08 -19.62
C GLU A 134 -5.35 -6.02 -18.55
N ILE A 135 -4.69 -4.88 -18.78
CA ILE A 135 -4.70 -3.73 -17.88
C ILE A 135 -5.26 -2.54 -18.63
N SER A 136 -6.15 -1.80 -17.99
CA SER A 136 -6.74 -0.60 -18.55
C SER A 136 -6.96 0.47 -17.47
N ASP A 137 -7.08 1.73 -17.87
CA ASP A 137 -7.52 2.80 -16.97
C ASP A 137 -9.06 2.80 -16.77
N LEU A 138 -9.56 3.68 -15.91
CA LEU A 138 -11.00 3.86 -15.70
C LEU A 138 -11.77 4.35 -16.94
N ASN A 139 -11.09 4.79 -18.00
CA ASN A 139 -11.70 5.19 -19.28
C ASN A 139 -11.68 4.05 -20.31
N GLY A 140 -11.06 2.91 -19.95
CA GLY A 140 -10.95 1.75 -20.83
C GLY A 140 -9.76 1.81 -21.80
N LYS A 141 -8.84 2.76 -21.64
CA LYS A 141 -7.62 2.82 -22.42
C LYS A 141 -6.68 1.70 -21.95
N ARG A 142 -6.27 0.83 -22.86
CA ARG A 142 -5.32 -0.26 -22.57
C ARG A 142 -3.96 0.29 -22.15
N ILE A 143 -3.38 -0.33 -21.14
CA ILE A 143 -2.07 -0.02 -20.58
C ILE A 143 -1.20 -1.25 -20.76
N ASN A 144 -0.03 -1.06 -21.34
CA ASN A 144 0.95 -2.14 -21.48
C ASN A 144 2.02 -2.01 -20.40
N ARG A 145 2.10 -3.01 -19.51
CA ARG A 145 3.11 -3.11 -18.47
C ARG A 145 3.94 -4.36 -18.64
N LYS A 146 5.24 -4.22 -18.51
CA LYS A 146 6.16 -5.35 -18.53
C LYS A 146 6.29 -5.95 -17.15
N PRO A 147 6.28 -7.28 -17.01
CA PRO A 147 6.59 -7.93 -15.75
C PRO A 147 8.00 -7.61 -15.29
N THR A 148 8.16 -7.36 -13.99
CA THR A 148 9.44 -7.21 -13.30
C THR A 148 9.78 -8.51 -12.60
N ALA A 149 11.02 -8.95 -12.67
CA ALA A 149 11.50 -10.10 -11.91
C ALA A 149 11.82 -9.68 -10.48
N ILE A 150 11.27 -10.39 -9.50
CA ILE A 150 11.58 -10.19 -8.09
C ILE A 150 12.81 -11.03 -7.73
N GLU A 151 13.90 -10.37 -7.36
CA GLU A 151 15.19 -10.99 -6.98
C GLU A 151 15.28 -11.32 -5.47
N TRP A 152 14.16 -11.31 -4.77
CA TRP A 152 14.17 -11.58 -3.32
C TRP A 152 14.58 -13.03 -3.04
N ASP A 153 15.45 -13.19 -2.04
CA ASP A 153 15.86 -14.49 -1.56
C ASP A 153 14.69 -15.20 -0.88
N ILE A 154 14.36 -16.39 -1.33
CA ILE A 154 13.29 -17.25 -0.75
C ILE A 154 13.57 -17.48 0.74
N SER A 155 14.83 -17.51 1.16
CA SER A 155 15.21 -17.66 2.57
C SER A 155 14.64 -16.55 3.48
N GLN A 156 14.36 -15.37 2.92
CA GLN A 156 13.71 -14.27 3.65
C GLN A 156 12.20 -14.49 3.82
N ALA A 157 11.57 -15.21 2.88
CA ALA A 157 10.16 -15.57 2.95
C ALA A 157 9.90 -16.83 3.79
N GLU A 158 10.94 -17.58 4.18
CA GLU A 158 10.82 -18.77 5.01
C GLU A 158 10.83 -18.42 6.50
N LYS A 159 10.02 -19.13 7.30
CA LYS A 159 9.98 -18.94 8.75
C LYS A 159 11.29 -19.33 9.47
N GLY A 160 12.21 -20.02 8.79
CA GLY A 160 13.51 -20.38 9.35
C GLY A 160 13.46 -21.19 10.65
N GLY A 161 12.46 -22.07 10.80
CA GLY A 161 12.24 -22.86 12.02
C GLY A 161 11.42 -22.18 13.12
N PHE A 162 11.02 -20.91 12.92
CA PHE A 162 10.14 -20.22 13.86
C PHE A 162 8.66 -20.52 13.59
N ALA A 163 7.84 -20.56 14.66
CA ALA A 163 6.40 -20.79 14.54
C ALA A 163 5.69 -19.65 13.78
N HIS A 164 6.16 -18.41 13.93
CA HIS A 164 5.58 -17.20 13.35
C HIS A 164 6.65 -16.30 12.75
N PHE A 165 6.32 -15.57 11.67
CA PHE A 165 7.21 -14.58 11.06
C PHE A 165 7.62 -13.48 12.04
N MET A 166 6.69 -12.95 12.81
CA MET A 166 6.96 -11.94 13.82
C MET A 166 8.02 -12.43 14.84
N LEU A 167 7.92 -13.69 15.28
CA LEU A 167 8.91 -14.26 16.18
C LEU A 167 10.29 -14.35 15.54
N LYS A 168 10.38 -14.77 14.28
CA LYS A 168 11.62 -14.76 13.49
C LYS A 168 12.21 -13.35 13.44
N GLU A 169 11.41 -12.34 13.07
CA GLU A 169 11.85 -10.96 12.96
C GLU A 169 12.37 -10.39 14.29
N ILE A 170 11.73 -10.73 15.42
CA ILE A 170 12.20 -10.35 16.75
C ILE A 170 13.62 -10.88 16.99
N TYR A 171 13.86 -12.16 16.71
CA TYR A 171 15.17 -12.77 16.90
C TYR A 171 16.21 -12.33 15.87
N GLU A 172 15.81 -11.84 14.70
CA GLU A 172 16.70 -11.32 13.67
C GLU A 172 17.21 -9.91 13.97
N GLN A 173 16.54 -9.13 14.83
CA GLN A 173 16.90 -7.72 15.09
C GLN A 173 18.38 -7.49 15.39
N PRO A 174 19.07 -8.25 16.26
CA PRO A 174 20.49 -8.02 16.55
C PRO A 174 21.35 -8.15 15.29
N ARG A 175 21.09 -9.16 14.46
CA ARG A 175 21.84 -9.39 13.21
C ARG A 175 21.58 -8.29 12.20
N VAL A 176 20.34 -7.86 12.05
CA VAL A 176 19.93 -6.79 11.12
C VAL A 176 20.54 -5.46 11.53
N ILE A 177 20.47 -5.08 12.81
CA ILE A 177 21.09 -3.87 13.34
C ILE A 177 22.60 -3.89 13.11
N HIS A 178 23.28 -5.00 13.44
CA HIS A 178 24.71 -5.14 13.20
C HIS A 178 25.07 -4.96 11.72
N LYS A 179 24.33 -5.59 10.80
CA LYS A 179 24.51 -5.46 9.35
C LYS A 179 24.36 -4.01 8.88
N ILE A 180 23.31 -3.33 9.35
CA ILE A 180 23.04 -1.93 8.99
C ILE A 180 24.16 -1.01 9.47
N LEU A 181 24.57 -1.14 10.74
CA LEU A 181 25.62 -0.33 11.33
C LEU A 181 26.97 -0.58 10.62
N SER A 182 27.35 -1.84 10.44
CA SER A 182 28.62 -2.20 9.78
C SER A 182 28.71 -1.68 8.35
N ALA A 183 27.60 -1.64 7.61
CA ALA A 183 27.58 -1.14 6.25
C ALA A 183 27.60 0.39 6.15
N ARG A 184 27.11 1.10 7.17
CA ARG A 184 26.86 2.55 7.11
C ARG A 184 27.70 3.39 8.06
N THR A 185 28.48 2.77 8.95
CA THR A 185 29.30 3.52 9.90
C THR A 185 30.79 3.21 9.75
N ASN A 186 31.62 4.22 9.85
CA ASN A 186 33.05 4.07 10.05
C ASN A 186 33.40 4.61 11.45
N VAL A 187 33.36 3.71 12.44
CA VAL A 187 33.59 4.06 13.85
C VAL A 187 34.96 4.73 14.06
N ARG A 188 36.04 4.26 13.36
CA ARG A 188 37.37 4.82 13.49
C ARG A 188 37.47 6.27 13.02
N LYS A 189 36.64 6.65 12.03
CA LYS A 189 36.63 8.01 11.47
C LYS A 189 35.47 8.85 12.04
N GLY A 190 34.59 8.29 12.89
CA GLY A 190 33.42 8.96 13.38
C GLY A 190 32.42 9.35 12.24
N GLN A 191 32.37 8.57 11.16
CA GLN A 191 31.59 8.91 9.97
C GLN A 191 30.40 7.99 9.81
N VAL A 192 29.27 8.56 9.41
CA VAL A 192 28.07 7.84 9.00
C VAL A 192 27.80 8.15 7.53
N LYS A 193 27.62 7.11 6.72
CA LYS A 193 27.20 7.22 5.32
C LYS A 193 25.81 6.65 5.17
N VAL A 194 24.87 7.48 4.80
CA VAL A 194 23.50 7.06 4.50
C VAL A 194 23.28 7.22 3.00
N ASP A 195 23.19 6.10 2.31
CA ASP A 195 22.91 6.08 0.88
C ASP A 195 21.45 6.49 0.62
N GLY A 196 21.21 7.15 -0.52
CA GLY A 196 19.87 7.60 -0.92
C GLY A 196 19.41 8.93 -0.32
N ILE A 197 20.08 9.48 0.67
CA ILE A 197 19.76 10.82 1.17
C ILE A 197 20.57 11.86 0.38
N ASN A 198 19.92 12.54 -0.55
CA ASN A 198 20.53 13.63 -1.33
C ASN A 198 20.48 14.96 -0.56
N LEU A 199 20.98 14.98 0.68
CA LEU A 199 21.08 16.16 1.53
C LEU A 199 22.52 16.34 1.99
N THR A 200 23.06 17.51 1.75
CA THR A 200 24.38 17.91 2.28
C THR A 200 24.29 18.25 3.76
N PRO A 201 25.39 18.17 4.54
CA PRO A 201 25.40 18.60 5.93
C PRO A 201 24.89 20.04 6.13
N LYS A 202 25.22 20.95 5.22
CA LYS A 202 24.73 22.34 5.25
C LYS A 202 23.20 22.44 5.04
N GLN A 203 22.61 21.52 4.31
CA GLN A 203 21.14 21.47 4.14
C GLN A 203 20.46 20.85 5.36
N LEU A 204 21.07 19.83 5.98
CA LEU A 204 20.56 19.24 7.22
C LEU A 204 20.50 20.26 8.37
N LEU A 205 21.49 21.15 8.47
CA LEU A 205 21.53 22.21 9.49
C LEU A 205 20.46 23.32 9.29
N LYS A 206 19.71 23.28 8.20
CA LYS A 206 18.63 24.28 7.95
C LYS A 206 17.27 23.85 8.51
N PHE A 207 17.14 22.63 8.96
CA PHE A 207 15.90 22.15 9.54
C PHE A 207 15.81 22.54 11.01
N ASP A 208 14.69 23.13 11.39
CA ASP A 208 14.41 23.57 12.76
C ASP A 208 13.59 22.53 13.52
N ASN A 209 12.87 21.67 12.81
CA ASN A 209 12.08 20.60 13.37
C ASN A 209 12.05 19.39 12.46
N ILE A 210 11.78 18.22 13.05
CA ILE A 210 11.63 16.97 12.36
C ILE A 210 10.27 16.38 12.72
N ILE A 211 9.56 15.87 11.72
CA ILE A 211 8.34 15.09 11.94
C ILE A 211 8.58 13.69 11.41
N ILE A 212 8.35 12.69 12.26
CA ILE A 212 8.40 11.27 11.89
C ILE A 212 6.97 10.77 11.81
N SER A 213 6.58 10.21 10.67
CA SER A 213 5.22 9.68 10.50
C SER A 213 5.26 8.22 10.05
N ALA A 214 4.48 7.40 10.74
CA ALA A 214 4.41 5.96 10.52
C ALA A 214 3.13 5.35 11.07
N CYS A 215 2.91 4.05 10.78
CA CYS A 215 1.84 3.23 11.35
C CYS A 215 2.40 1.99 12.06
N GLY A 216 1.66 1.47 13.04
CA GLY A 216 1.98 0.20 13.71
C GLY A 216 3.35 0.22 14.40
N THR A 217 4.12 -0.85 14.25
CA THR A 217 5.44 -0.98 14.89
C THR A 217 6.47 0.02 14.38
N ALA A 218 6.32 0.51 13.14
CA ALA A 218 7.17 1.57 12.60
C ALA A 218 6.98 2.90 13.35
N TYR A 219 5.76 3.19 13.84
CA TYR A 219 5.48 4.34 14.72
C TYR A 219 6.27 4.22 16.04
N HIS A 220 6.29 3.04 16.66
CA HIS A 220 7.07 2.83 17.90
C HIS A 220 8.57 2.97 17.67
N ALA A 221 9.08 2.59 16.50
CA ALA A 221 10.47 2.86 16.12
C ALA A 221 10.71 4.37 15.96
N GLY A 222 9.73 5.10 15.46
CA GLY A 222 9.73 6.57 15.38
C GLY A 222 9.90 7.23 16.75
N LEU A 223 9.18 6.76 17.78
CA LEU A 223 9.30 7.27 19.15
C LEU A 223 10.74 7.11 19.72
N ILE A 224 11.40 5.99 19.41
CA ILE A 224 12.81 5.83 19.78
C ILE A 224 13.69 6.80 18.99
N GLY A 225 13.37 7.02 17.71
CA GLY A 225 14.05 8.01 16.86
C GLY A 225 13.95 9.43 17.43
N GLU A 226 12.78 9.84 17.93
CA GLU A 226 12.55 11.11 18.62
C GLU A 226 13.55 11.30 19.77
N TYR A 227 13.56 10.38 20.74
CA TYR A 227 14.48 10.45 21.88
C TYR A 227 15.94 10.55 21.47
N LEU A 228 16.36 9.78 20.47
CA LEU A 228 17.75 9.79 20.00
C LEU A 228 18.11 11.08 19.27
N ILE A 229 17.26 11.56 18.37
CA ILE A 229 17.51 12.78 17.60
C ILE A 229 17.50 14.00 18.53
N GLU A 230 16.51 14.14 19.40
CA GLU A 230 16.47 15.24 20.36
C GLU A 230 17.66 15.25 21.30
N LYS A 231 18.08 14.06 21.77
CA LYS A 231 19.24 13.91 22.65
C LYS A 231 20.55 14.33 21.97
N PHE A 232 20.77 13.89 20.73
CA PHE A 232 22.07 14.04 20.08
C PHE A 232 22.15 15.21 19.10
N ALA A 233 21.07 15.49 18.37
CA ALA A 233 21.02 16.59 17.41
C ALA A 233 20.45 17.88 17.97
N ARG A 234 19.74 17.82 19.12
CA ARG A 234 19.11 18.97 19.79
C ARG A 234 18.12 19.71 18.88
N ILE A 235 17.43 18.96 18.03
CA ILE A 235 16.38 19.46 17.13
C ILE A 235 15.06 18.86 17.64
N PRO A 236 13.97 19.65 17.78
CA PRO A 236 12.65 19.16 18.18
C PRO A 236 12.15 18.12 17.18
N VAL A 237 11.60 17.02 17.69
CA VAL A 237 11.03 15.95 16.90
C VAL A 237 9.58 15.72 17.35
N GLU A 238 8.69 15.56 16.41
CA GLU A 238 7.32 15.12 16.62
C GLU A 238 7.10 13.79 15.95
N VAL A 239 6.51 12.82 16.63
CA VAL A 239 6.17 11.52 16.06
C VAL A 239 4.66 11.40 15.97
N ASP A 240 4.16 11.15 14.77
CA ASP A 240 2.73 11.13 14.50
C ASP A 240 2.30 9.82 13.82
N VAL A 241 1.12 9.34 14.17
CA VAL A 241 0.48 8.26 13.44
C VAL A 241 0.04 8.79 12.08
N SER A 242 0.41 8.10 11.00
CA SER A 242 0.20 8.61 9.64
C SER A 242 -1.27 8.89 9.31
N SER A 243 -2.21 8.11 9.84
CA SER A 243 -3.64 8.38 9.68
C SER A 243 -4.06 9.70 10.30
N GLU A 244 -3.58 10.01 11.51
CA GLU A 244 -3.90 11.25 12.21
C GLU A 244 -3.23 12.45 11.55
N PHE A 245 -1.94 12.32 11.19
CA PHE A 245 -1.19 13.36 10.49
C PHE A 245 -1.92 13.87 9.24
N ARG A 246 -2.49 12.94 8.47
CA ARG A 246 -3.21 13.25 7.24
C ARG A 246 -4.38 14.21 7.45
N TYR A 247 -5.10 14.10 8.59
CA TYR A 247 -6.35 14.82 8.82
C TYR A 247 -6.24 16.03 9.75
N ARG A 248 -5.17 16.14 10.53
CA ARG A 248 -5.02 17.22 11.51
C ARG A 248 -4.54 18.56 10.94
N SER A 249 -4.33 18.67 9.62
CA SER A 249 -3.80 19.89 8.97
C SER A 249 -2.50 20.40 9.63
N PRO A 250 -1.40 19.62 9.53
CA PRO A 250 -0.16 19.90 10.24
C PRO A 250 0.46 21.23 9.79
N ILE A 251 1.11 21.93 10.73
CA ILE A 251 1.85 23.15 10.43
C ILE A 251 3.23 22.76 9.92
N LEU A 252 3.48 23.00 8.64
CA LEU A 252 4.71 22.62 7.95
C LEU A 252 5.29 23.78 7.15
N ASP A 253 6.61 23.81 7.05
CA ASP A 253 7.32 24.74 6.20
C ASP A 253 8.57 24.12 5.58
N LYS A 254 9.35 24.92 4.83
CA LYS A 254 10.60 24.49 4.17
C LYS A 254 11.73 24.14 5.16
N ARG A 255 11.58 24.44 6.43
CA ARG A 255 12.53 24.13 7.52
C ARG A 255 12.14 22.86 8.27
N THR A 256 11.03 22.24 7.89
CA THR A 256 10.58 20.93 8.41
C THR A 256 11.19 19.80 7.59
N LEU A 257 11.86 18.87 8.27
CA LEU A 257 12.23 17.56 7.69
C LEU A 257 11.15 16.54 8.08
N PHE A 258 10.45 16.04 7.09
CA PHE A 258 9.46 14.96 7.27
C PHE A 258 10.09 13.60 6.96
N ILE A 259 10.02 12.67 7.90
CA ILE A 259 10.57 11.30 7.77
C ILE A 259 9.40 10.32 7.78
N ALA A 260 9.12 9.71 6.63
CA ALA A 260 8.17 8.61 6.52
C ALA A 260 8.85 7.28 6.82
N VAL A 261 8.30 6.47 7.73
CA VAL A 261 8.84 5.15 8.05
C VAL A 261 7.82 4.08 7.68
N SER A 262 8.18 3.17 6.79
CA SER A 262 7.32 2.08 6.36
C SER A 262 8.15 0.84 5.98
N GLN A 263 7.71 -0.34 6.39
CA GLN A 263 8.37 -1.58 5.98
C GLN A 263 8.09 -1.87 4.50
N SER A 264 6.83 -1.84 4.08
CA SER A 264 6.41 -2.17 2.71
C SER A 264 6.62 -1.02 1.71
N GLY A 265 6.69 0.23 2.19
CA GLY A 265 6.65 1.42 1.32
C GLY A 265 5.27 1.71 0.73
N GLU A 266 4.26 0.88 1.03
CA GLU A 266 2.94 0.95 0.42
C GLU A 266 1.79 1.20 1.43
N THR A 267 2.11 1.50 2.69
CA THR A 267 1.09 1.83 3.69
C THR A 267 0.33 3.09 3.25
N ALA A 268 -0.96 2.94 2.96
CA ALA A 268 -1.79 3.99 2.35
C ALA A 268 -1.75 5.32 3.13
N ASP A 269 -1.90 5.25 4.47
CA ASP A 269 -1.86 6.44 5.32
C ASP A 269 -0.47 7.09 5.35
N THR A 270 0.61 6.29 5.38
CA THR A 270 1.98 6.81 5.34
C THR A 270 2.29 7.49 4.02
N LEU A 271 1.83 6.94 2.90
CA LEU A 271 1.94 7.57 1.58
C LEU A 271 1.10 8.85 1.49
N ALA A 272 -0.09 8.86 2.08
CA ALA A 272 -0.94 10.05 2.10
C ALA A 272 -0.32 11.16 2.97
N ALA A 273 0.19 10.83 4.16
CA ALA A 273 0.93 11.75 5.03
C ALA A 273 2.17 12.34 4.33
N LEU A 274 2.92 11.52 3.62
CA LEU A 274 4.08 11.93 2.82
C LEU A 274 3.68 12.94 1.72
N ARG A 275 2.59 12.64 0.99
CA ARG A 275 2.08 13.54 -0.06
C ARG A 275 1.62 14.88 0.54
N GLU A 276 0.94 14.86 1.67
CA GLU A 276 0.49 16.07 2.38
C GLU A 276 1.69 16.89 2.87
N ALA A 277 2.69 16.27 3.49
CA ALA A 277 3.92 16.94 3.90
C ALA A 277 4.64 17.61 2.71
N LYS A 278 4.77 16.91 1.59
CA LYS A 278 5.38 17.43 0.37
C LYS A 278 4.60 18.60 -0.21
N LYS A 279 3.28 18.51 -0.24
CA LYS A 279 2.39 19.58 -0.74
C LYS A 279 2.53 20.86 0.08
N ASN A 280 2.72 20.73 1.41
CA ASN A 280 2.90 21.86 2.34
C ASN A 280 4.36 22.35 2.41
N GLY A 281 5.26 21.84 1.57
CA GLY A 281 6.59 22.38 1.38
C GLY A 281 7.68 21.78 2.26
N ALA A 282 7.37 20.79 3.11
CA ALA A 282 8.36 20.07 3.90
C ALA A 282 9.32 19.28 2.99
N LYS A 283 10.57 19.14 3.45
CA LYS A 283 11.52 18.23 2.82
C LYS A 283 11.25 16.80 3.28
N VAL A 284 11.01 15.90 2.34
CA VAL A 284 10.63 14.53 2.66
C VAL A 284 11.79 13.57 2.47
N VAL A 285 11.96 12.67 3.43
CA VAL A 285 12.86 11.49 3.39
C VAL A 285 12.04 10.27 3.79
N SER A 286 12.31 9.13 3.18
CA SER A 286 11.65 7.86 3.52
C SER A 286 12.65 6.83 4.01
N ILE A 287 12.29 6.09 5.05
CA ILE A 287 12.98 4.88 5.50
C ILE A 287 12.07 3.71 5.11
N CYS A 288 12.50 2.95 4.12
CA CYS A 288 11.72 1.85 3.57
C CYS A 288 12.60 0.60 3.43
N ASN A 289 12.03 -0.58 3.72
CA ASN A 289 12.76 -1.85 3.58
C ASN A 289 12.59 -2.48 2.19
N VAL A 290 11.47 -2.21 1.55
CA VAL A 290 11.15 -2.69 0.19
C VAL A 290 11.19 -1.49 -0.76
N VAL A 291 11.93 -1.62 -1.87
CA VAL A 291 12.08 -0.57 -2.89
C VAL A 291 11.49 -1.06 -4.19
#